data_b881983bfdad9e69513e05d287db21c6
#
_entry.id   b881983bfdad9e69513e05d287db21c6
#
_cell.length_a   1.000
_cell.length_b   1.000
_cell.length_c   1.000
_cell.angle_alpha   90.00
_cell.angle_beta   90.00
_cell.angle_gamma   90.00
#
_symmetry.space_group_name_H-M   'P 1'
#
loop_
_entity.id
_entity.type
_entity.pdbx_description
1 polymer ?
#
loop_
_entity_poly.entity_id
_entity_poly.type
_entity_poly.pdbx_seq_one_letter_code
_entity_poly.pdbx_strand_id
1 'polypeptide(L)'
;GYTVVPKELTAATLDGERVSVNKLWNRRQCTKFNGTSYITQRGAEAIYTAEGKAQVKATIDYYMENARIMREGLQSAGFKVYGGVNAPYIWLKTPDNTGSWRFFEQLLYEVNVVGTPGVGFGPSGEGYLRLTAFGEREDCIEAMRRIRMWI
;
A
#
# COMPACT_ATOMS: atom_id res chain seq x y z
N GLY A 1 6.68 2.30 3.10
CA GLY A 1 7.23 1.03 2.71
C GLY A 1 8.20 0.51 3.75
N TYR A 2 7.92 -0.65 4.34
CA TYR A 2 8.88 -1.32 5.20
C TYR A 2 9.94 -1.94 4.31
N THR A 3 11.14 -1.39 4.31
CA THR A 3 12.30 -2.07 3.75
C THR A 3 12.67 -3.17 4.75
N VAL A 4 12.44 -4.41 4.40
CA VAL A 4 12.97 -5.54 5.16
C VAL A 4 14.48 -5.49 4.99
N VAL A 5 15.17 -4.99 6.00
CA VAL A 5 16.63 -5.02 6.04
C VAL A 5 17.03 -6.46 6.36
N PRO A 6 17.82 -7.13 5.52
CA PRO A 6 18.28 -8.48 5.79
C PRO A 6 18.95 -8.57 7.17
N LYS A 7 18.72 -9.67 7.88
CA LYS A 7 19.28 -9.93 9.22
C LYS A 7 20.81 -9.78 9.30
N GLU A 8 21.45 -9.84 8.16
CA GLU A 8 22.91 -9.85 7.98
C GLU A 8 23.53 -8.46 7.76
N LEU A 9 22.72 -7.42 7.56
CA LEU A 9 23.22 -6.05 7.47
C LEU A 9 23.60 -5.56 8.87
N THR A 10 24.83 -5.82 9.24
CA THR A 10 25.45 -5.30 10.45
C THR A 10 26.34 -4.10 10.11
N ALA A 11 26.08 -2.95 10.72
CA ALA A 11 27.01 -1.82 10.65
C ALA A 11 28.06 -1.95 11.77
N ALA A 12 29.31 -1.55 11.47
CA ALA A 12 30.33 -1.40 12.50
C ALA A 12 29.95 -0.28 13.46
N THR A 13 30.17 -0.46 14.74
CA THR A 13 29.92 0.53 15.78
C THR A 13 31.18 1.22 16.24
N LEU A 14 31.00 2.27 17.03
CA LEU A 14 32.04 3.09 17.62
C LEU A 14 33.09 2.31 18.43
N ASP A 15 32.81 1.13 18.95
CA ASP A 15 33.71 0.36 19.81
C ASP A 15 34.02 -1.06 19.23
N GLY A 16 33.89 -1.23 17.96
CA GLY A 16 34.17 -2.53 17.31
C GLY A 16 33.06 -3.59 17.53
N GLU A 17 32.01 -3.29 18.27
CA GLU A 17 30.84 -4.15 18.35
C GLU A 17 29.97 -4.07 17.11
N ARG A 18 29.51 -5.20 16.62
CA ARG A 18 28.52 -5.24 15.54
C ARG A 18 27.13 -4.99 16.08
N VAL A 19 26.51 -3.88 15.67
CA VAL A 19 25.14 -3.53 16.06
C VAL A 19 24.22 -3.67 14.85
N SER A 20 23.05 -4.23 15.04
CA SER A 20 22.06 -4.33 13.97
C SER A 20 21.62 -2.94 13.51
N VAL A 21 21.34 -2.79 12.20
CA VAL A 21 20.84 -1.55 11.61
C VAL A 21 19.60 -1.04 12.35
N ASN A 22 18.72 -1.95 12.79
CA ASN A 22 17.54 -1.59 13.59
C ASN A 22 17.89 -0.92 14.91
N LYS A 23 18.94 -1.39 15.61
CA LYS A 23 19.38 -0.79 16.88
C LYS A 23 19.94 0.60 16.66
N LEU A 24 20.74 0.80 15.61
CA LEU A 24 21.26 2.11 15.20
C LEU A 24 20.14 3.07 14.82
N TRP A 25 19.17 2.59 14.04
CA TRP A 25 18.01 3.38 13.63
C TRP A 25 17.17 3.81 14.81
N ASN A 26 16.84 2.90 15.72
CA ASN A 26 16.09 3.21 16.93
C ASN A 26 16.83 4.21 17.82
N ARG A 27 18.14 4.04 17.99
CA ARG A 27 18.97 4.97 18.75
C ARG A 27 18.95 6.36 18.11
N ARG A 28 19.10 6.46 16.79
CA ARG A 28 19.01 7.74 16.07
C ARG A 28 17.65 8.39 16.24
N GLN A 29 16.57 7.62 16.10
CA GLN A 29 15.21 8.12 16.24
C GLN A 29 14.94 8.67 17.65
N CYS A 30 15.37 7.96 18.69
CA CYS A 30 15.16 8.37 20.08
C CYS A 30 16.08 9.51 20.54
N THR A 31 17.29 9.63 19.97
CA THR A 31 18.26 10.64 20.43
C THR A 31 18.24 11.91 19.60
N LYS A 32 18.15 11.80 18.27
CA LYS A 32 18.17 12.97 17.38
C LYS A 32 16.79 13.63 17.25
N PHE A 33 15.73 12.84 17.26
CA PHE A 33 14.36 13.31 17.04
C PHE A 33 13.51 13.31 18.31
N ASN A 34 14.09 12.96 19.48
CA ASN A 34 13.43 12.88 20.79
C ASN A 34 12.20 11.93 20.84
N GLY A 35 12.10 11.02 19.85
CA GLY A 35 10.97 10.12 19.73
C GLY A 35 9.67 10.82 19.28
N THR A 36 8.56 10.11 19.42
CA THR A 36 7.22 10.60 19.11
C THR A 36 6.69 11.46 20.25
N SER A 37 5.95 12.52 19.93
CA SER A 37 5.34 13.39 20.95
C SER A 37 4.44 12.60 21.91
N TYR A 38 4.34 13.05 23.16
CA TYR A 38 3.52 12.38 24.17
C TYR A 38 2.05 12.30 23.78
N ILE A 39 1.50 13.34 23.16
CA ILE A 39 0.11 13.36 22.70
C ILE A 39 -0.13 12.25 21.65
N THR A 40 0.80 12.09 20.72
CA THR A 40 0.71 11.01 19.69
C THR A 40 0.83 9.63 20.34
N GLN A 41 1.68 9.46 21.37
CA GLN A 41 1.79 8.20 22.09
C GLN A 41 0.48 7.86 22.82
N ARG A 42 -0.15 8.83 23.46
CA ARG A 42 -1.44 8.63 24.15
C ARG A 42 -2.56 8.30 23.16
N GLY A 43 -2.57 8.97 21.99
CA GLY A 43 -3.50 8.63 20.92
C GLY A 43 -3.31 7.21 20.39
N ALA A 44 -2.05 6.79 20.20
CA ALA A 44 -1.75 5.43 19.77
C ALA A 44 -2.14 4.36 20.81
N GLU A 45 -2.02 4.67 22.12
CA GLU A 45 -2.44 3.78 23.20
C GLU A 45 -3.96 3.47 23.13
N ALA A 46 -4.77 4.45 22.74
CA ALA A 46 -6.21 4.29 22.63
C ALA A 46 -6.61 3.15 21.67
N ILE A 47 -5.79 2.83 20.67
CA ILE A 47 -6.01 1.74 19.70
C ILE A 47 -6.07 0.37 20.43
N TYR A 48 -5.38 0.23 21.56
CA TYR A 48 -5.32 -1.03 22.31
C TYR A 48 -6.51 -1.25 23.24
N THR A 49 -7.35 -0.26 23.45
CA THR A 49 -8.61 -0.41 24.19
C THR A 49 -9.58 -1.33 23.43
N ALA A 50 -10.59 -1.85 24.12
CA ALA A 50 -11.61 -2.67 23.46
C ALA A 50 -12.36 -1.89 22.35
N GLU A 51 -12.69 -0.62 22.63
CA GLU A 51 -13.32 0.28 21.66
C GLU A 51 -12.40 0.58 20.48
N GLY A 52 -11.13 0.96 20.73
CA GLY A 52 -10.16 1.26 19.69
C GLY A 52 -9.91 0.06 18.76
N LYS A 53 -9.81 -1.15 19.32
CA LYS A 53 -9.70 -2.38 18.52
C LYS A 53 -10.94 -2.63 17.65
N ALA A 54 -12.13 -2.38 18.18
CA ALA A 54 -13.37 -2.54 17.42
C ALA A 54 -13.44 -1.53 16.26
N GLN A 55 -13.09 -0.27 16.50
CA GLN A 55 -13.06 0.77 15.48
C GLN A 55 -12.00 0.49 14.39
N VAL A 56 -10.80 0.09 14.78
CA VAL A 56 -9.73 -0.30 13.82
C VAL A 56 -10.18 -1.48 12.98
N LYS A 57 -10.79 -2.50 13.62
CA LYS A 57 -11.31 -3.66 12.89
C LYS A 57 -12.38 -3.26 11.87
N ALA A 58 -13.35 -2.45 12.27
CA ALA A 58 -14.41 -1.98 11.38
C ALA A 58 -13.83 -1.20 10.17
N THR A 59 -12.82 -0.34 10.39
CA THR A 59 -12.14 0.39 9.32
C THR A 59 -11.41 -0.56 8.37
N ILE A 60 -10.69 -1.55 8.90
CA ILE A 60 -10.01 -2.57 8.08
C ILE A 60 -11.01 -3.37 7.28
N ASP A 61 -12.09 -3.84 7.91
CA ASP A 61 -13.13 -4.62 7.24
C ASP A 61 -13.77 -3.82 6.08
N TYR A 62 -13.99 -2.51 6.28
CA TYR A 62 -14.49 -1.61 5.24
C TYR A 62 -13.55 -1.54 4.03
N TYR A 63 -12.27 -1.33 4.25
CA TYR A 63 -11.28 -1.28 3.17
C TYR A 63 -11.04 -2.62 2.50
N MET A 64 -11.11 -3.71 3.25
CA MET A 64 -10.99 -5.05 2.68
C MET A 64 -12.20 -5.43 1.82
N GLU A 65 -13.38 -4.96 2.17
CA GLU A 65 -14.56 -5.13 1.32
C GLU A 65 -14.45 -4.30 0.03
N ASN A 66 -13.93 -3.06 0.09
CA ASN A 66 -13.61 -2.28 -1.10
C ASN A 66 -12.59 -3.02 -1.99
N ALA A 67 -11.55 -3.60 -1.38
CA ALA A 67 -10.55 -4.37 -2.11
C ALA A 67 -11.15 -5.59 -2.80
N ARG A 68 -12.10 -6.28 -2.16
CA ARG A 68 -12.84 -7.40 -2.75
C ARG A 68 -13.62 -6.95 -3.98
N ILE A 69 -14.40 -5.87 -3.85
CA ILE A 69 -15.20 -5.28 -4.95
C ILE A 69 -14.30 -4.93 -6.13
N MET A 70 -13.20 -4.22 -5.87
CA MET A 70 -12.27 -3.81 -6.92
C MET A 70 -11.59 -5.02 -7.58
N ARG A 71 -11.15 -5.99 -6.80
CA ARG A 71 -10.52 -7.21 -7.31
C ARG A 71 -11.46 -8.00 -8.21
N GLU A 72 -12.70 -8.23 -7.77
CA GLU A 72 -13.71 -8.93 -8.55
C GLU A 72 -14.11 -8.14 -9.80
N GLY A 73 -14.24 -6.82 -9.69
CA GLY A 73 -14.53 -5.94 -10.80
C GLY A 73 -13.46 -6.01 -11.90
N LEU A 74 -12.18 -5.92 -11.52
CA LEU A 74 -11.05 -6.03 -12.45
C LEU A 74 -10.94 -7.43 -13.07
N GLN A 75 -11.15 -8.48 -12.28
CA GLN A 75 -11.13 -9.85 -12.79
C GLN A 75 -12.28 -10.10 -13.79
N SER A 76 -13.47 -9.57 -13.53
CA SER A 76 -14.60 -9.66 -14.44
C SER A 76 -14.40 -8.88 -15.75
N ALA A 77 -13.57 -7.85 -15.71
CA ALA A 77 -13.11 -7.08 -16.87
C ALA A 77 -11.92 -7.75 -17.62
N GLY A 78 -11.52 -8.96 -17.21
CA GLY A 78 -10.48 -9.74 -17.90
C GLY A 78 -9.05 -9.43 -17.47
N PHE A 79 -8.84 -8.56 -16.48
CA PHE A 79 -7.49 -8.27 -15.99
C PHE A 79 -6.90 -9.38 -15.13
N LYS A 80 -5.60 -9.57 -15.24
CA LYS A 80 -4.84 -10.39 -14.32
C LYS A 80 -4.50 -9.58 -13.07
N VAL A 81 -5.03 -10.00 -11.92
CA VAL A 81 -5.02 -9.24 -10.68
C VAL A 81 -4.34 -10.02 -9.56
N TYR A 82 -3.58 -9.32 -8.74
CA TYR A 82 -2.87 -9.83 -7.57
C TYR A 82 -3.14 -8.97 -6.35
N GLY A 83 -3.05 -9.54 -5.15
CA GLY A 83 -3.33 -8.82 -3.90
C GLY A 83 -4.82 -8.61 -3.63
N GLY A 84 -5.16 -7.64 -2.79
CA GLY A 84 -6.55 -7.36 -2.38
C GLY A 84 -7.19 -8.43 -1.50
N VAL A 85 -6.39 -9.29 -0.84
CA VAL A 85 -6.85 -10.37 0.05
C VAL A 85 -6.41 -10.15 1.50
N ASN A 86 -5.14 -9.82 1.72
CA ASN A 86 -4.57 -9.59 3.04
C ASN A 86 -4.19 -8.12 3.29
N ALA A 87 -4.33 -7.29 2.28
CA ALA A 87 -4.07 -5.85 2.33
C ALA A 87 -4.93 -5.14 1.27
N PRO A 88 -5.33 -3.88 1.50
CA PRO A 88 -6.19 -3.12 0.60
C PRO A 88 -5.41 -2.53 -0.59
N TYR A 89 -4.48 -3.30 -1.15
CA TYR A 89 -3.71 -2.98 -2.34
C TYR A 89 -3.92 -4.03 -3.41
N ILE A 90 -4.25 -3.57 -4.61
CA ILE A 90 -4.51 -4.40 -5.77
C ILE A 90 -3.47 -4.09 -6.83
N TRP A 91 -2.80 -5.11 -7.30
CA TRP A 91 -1.90 -5.04 -8.43
C TRP A 91 -2.56 -5.62 -9.65
N LEU A 92 -2.61 -4.86 -10.70
CA LEU A 92 -3.16 -5.29 -11.96
C LEU A 92 -2.02 -5.34 -12.99
N LYS A 93 -1.94 -6.42 -13.75
CA LYS A 93 -1.02 -6.53 -14.88
C LYS A 93 -1.59 -5.73 -16.05
N THR A 94 -0.78 -4.85 -16.63
CA THR A 94 -1.19 -4.08 -17.81
C THR A 94 -1.45 -5.00 -19.02
N PRO A 95 -2.48 -4.73 -19.82
CA PRO A 95 -2.74 -5.53 -21.01
C PRO A 95 -1.66 -5.30 -22.08
N ASP A 96 -1.51 -6.29 -22.96
CA ASP A 96 -0.67 -6.22 -24.18
C ASP A 96 0.77 -5.74 -23.96
N ASN A 97 1.34 -6.02 -22.78
CA ASN A 97 2.65 -5.53 -22.37
C ASN A 97 2.79 -4.00 -22.41
N THR A 98 1.68 -3.28 -22.28
CA THR A 98 1.70 -1.82 -22.15
C THR A 98 2.53 -1.42 -20.94
N GLY A 99 3.44 -0.46 -21.12
CA GLY A 99 4.26 0.05 -20.01
C GLY A 99 3.42 0.72 -18.92
N SER A 100 3.90 0.67 -17.68
CA SER A 100 3.19 1.16 -16.49
C SER A 100 2.72 2.61 -16.59
N TRP A 101 3.56 3.51 -17.13
CA TRP A 101 3.21 4.92 -17.31
C TRP A 101 2.15 5.11 -18.39
N ARG A 102 2.31 4.45 -19.52
CA ARG A 102 1.34 4.57 -20.62
C ARG A 102 -0.05 4.09 -20.20
N PHE A 103 -0.11 2.97 -19.46
CA PHE A 103 -1.37 2.46 -18.97
C PHE A 103 -1.99 3.38 -17.90
N PHE A 104 -1.17 3.98 -17.05
CA PHE A 104 -1.61 5.01 -16.11
C PHE A 104 -2.25 6.21 -16.84
N GLU A 105 -1.60 6.72 -17.88
CA GLU A 105 -2.14 7.83 -18.68
C GLU A 105 -3.47 7.48 -19.36
N GLN A 106 -3.59 6.29 -19.89
CA GLN A 106 -4.85 5.81 -20.48
C GLN A 106 -5.98 5.77 -19.43
N LEU A 107 -5.73 5.20 -18.26
CA LEU A 107 -6.73 5.20 -17.18
C LEU A 107 -7.10 6.60 -16.71
N LEU A 108 -6.10 7.49 -16.60
CA LEU A 108 -6.33 8.87 -16.17
C LEU A 108 -7.19 9.64 -17.18
N TYR A 109 -6.82 9.63 -18.45
CA TYR A 109 -7.45 10.49 -19.46
C TYR A 109 -8.72 9.91 -20.06
N GLU A 110 -8.82 8.60 -20.20
CA GLU A 110 -9.96 7.94 -20.84
C GLU A 110 -11.01 7.45 -19.84
N VAL A 111 -10.58 7.08 -18.63
CA VAL A 111 -11.44 6.47 -17.61
C VAL A 111 -11.66 7.36 -16.38
N ASN A 112 -10.81 8.38 -16.21
CA ASN A 112 -10.76 9.23 -14.99
C ASN A 112 -10.54 8.40 -13.72
N VAL A 113 -9.65 7.41 -13.79
CA VAL A 113 -9.22 6.59 -12.66
C VAL A 113 -7.73 6.75 -12.46
N VAL A 114 -7.33 7.01 -11.21
CA VAL A 114 -5.93 7.22 -10.83
C VAL A 114 -5.40 5.97 -10.13
N GLY A 115 -4.27 5.48 -10.62
CA GLY A 115 -3.50 4.42 -9.97
C GLY A 115 -2.04 4.84 -9.80
N THR A 116 -1.20 3.93 -9.30
CA THR A 116 0.24 4.16 -9.21
C THR A 116 0.95 3.26 -10.22
N PRO A 117 1.73 3.83 -11.16
CA PRO A 117 2.55 3.03 -12.06
C PRO A 117 3.47 2.09 -11.28
N GLY A 118 3.48 0.82 -11.63
CA GLY A 118 4.24 -0.19 -10.87
C GLY A 118 5.74 0.06 -10.89
N VAL A 119 6.28 0.61 -11.98
CA VAL A 119 7.70 0.98 -12.08
C VAL A 119 8.13 1.97 -10.99
N GLY A 120 7.23 2.76 -10.42
CA GLY A 120 7.50 3.63 -9.27
C GLY A 120 7.92 2.86 -7.99
N PHE A 121 7.72 1.55 -7.95
CA PHE A 121 8.17 0.66 -6.87
C PHE A 121 9.44 -0.13 -7.22
N GLY A 122 10.04 0.18 -8.35
CA GLY A 122 11.26 -0.47 -8.85
C GLY A 122 11.05 -1.17 -10.19
N PRO A 123 12.15 -1.60 -10.84
CA PRO A 123 12.11 -2.18 -12.20
C PRO A 123 11.17 -3.39 -12.35
N SER A 124 11.04 -4.19 -11.31
CA SER A 124 10.14 -5.37 -11.30
C SER A 124 8.66 -5.02 -11.34
N GLY A 125 8.32 -3.75 -11.09
CA GLY A 125 6.95 -3.25 -11.19
C GLY A 125 6.54 -2.80 -12.60
N GLU A 126 7.45 -2.82 -13.57
CA GLU A 126 7.11 -2.47 -14.95
C GLU A 126 6.08 -3.43 -15.53
N GLY A 127 5.11 -2.91 -16.27
CA GLY A 127 3.98 -3.69 -16.78
C GLY A 127 2.91 -3.99 -15.73
N TYR A 128 2.92 -3.25 -14.62
CA TYR A 128 1.90 -3.33 -13.57
C TYR A 128 1.40 -1.94 -13.17
N LEU A 129 0.18 -1.89 -12.66
CA LEU A 129 -0.40 -0.72 -12.00
C LEU A 129 -0.91 -1.13 -10.61
N ARG A 130 -0.68 -0.30 -9.60
CA ARG A 130 -1.22 -0.52 -8.26
C ARG A 130 -2.40 0.40 -8.01
N LEU A 131 -3.51 -0.18 -7.58
CA LEU A 131 -4.68 0.51 -7.05
C LEU A 131 -4.75 0.32 -5.53
N THR A 132 -5.42 1.25 -4.85
CA THR A 132 -5.67 1.20 -3.42
C THR A 132 -7.17 1.24 -3.14
N ALA A 133 -7.59 0.53 -2.11
CA ALA A 133 -9.00 0.45 -1.71
C ALA A 133 -9.32 1.35 -0.51
N PHE A 134 -8.52 2.39 -0.27
CA PHE A 134 -8.68 3.33 0.86
C PHE A 134 -9.69 4.45 0.60
N GLY A 135 -10.34 4.47 -0.57
CA GLY A 135 -11.36 5.44 -0.91
C GLY A 135 -12.75 5.09 -0.39
N GLU A 136 -13.71 5.94 -0.71
CA GLU A 136 -15.12 5.66 -0.46
C GLU A 136 -15.58 4.47 -1.32
N ARG A 137 -16.54 3.71 -0.80
CA ARG A 137 -17.03 2.50 -1.48
C ARG A 137 -17.67 2.81 -2.83
N GLU A 138 -18.42 3.87 -2.88
CA GLU A 138 -19.09 4.35 -4.09
C GLU A 138 -18.08 4.68 -5.18
N ASP A 139 -16.96 5.32 -4.83
CA ASP A 139 -15.88 5.63 -5.77
C ASP A 139 -15.18 4.36 -6.28
N CYS A 140 -14.98 3.37 -5.40
CA CYS A 140 -14.43 2.08 -5.80
C CYS A 140 -15.35 1.36 -6.79
N ILE A 141 -16.65 1.34 -6.53
CA ILE A 141 -17.66 0.74 -7.42
C ILE A 141 -17.69 1.48 -8.77
N GLU A 142 -17.73 2.81 -8.74
CA GLU A 142 -17.77 3.63 -9.94
C GLU A 142 -16.49 3.48 -10.78
N ALA A 143 -15.32 3.42 -10.16
CA ALA A 143 -14.07 3.15 -10.86
C ALA A 143 -14.11 1.79 -11.58
N MET A 144 -14.63 0.75 -10.94
CA MET A 144 -14.77 -0.56 -11.56
C MET A 144 -15.78 -0.55 -12.70
N ARG A 145 -16.89 0.19 -12.56
CA ARG A 145 -17.86 0.37 -13.64
C ARG A 145 -17.24 1.05 -14.86
N ARG A 146 -16.48 2.13 -14.65
CA ARG A 146 -15.81 2.86 -15.75
C ARG A 146 -14.79 1.98 -16.47
N ILE A 147 -13.92 1.31 -15.72
CA ILE A 147 -12.91 0.41 -16.29
C ILE A 147 -13.58 -0.68 -17.15
N ARG A 148 -14.65 -1.28 -16.63
CA ARG A 148 -15.37 -2.34 -17.37
C ARG A 148 -16.05 -1.84 -18.65
N MET A 149 -16.48 -0.58 -18.68
CA MET A 149 -17.10 0.02 -19.87
C MET A 149 -16.08 0.48 -20.92
N TRP A 150 -14.85 0.67 -20.48
CA TRP A 150 -13.75 1.13 -21.34
C TRP A 150 -13.12 -0.01 -22.17
N ILE A 151 -13.17 -1.23 -21.67
CA ILE A 151 -12.66 -2.44 -22.33
C ILE A 151 -13.73 -3.04 -23.22
#